data_c8b801e052ca5077244c048cf2961a95
#
_entry.id   c8b801e052ca5077244c048cf2961a95
#
_cell.length_a   1.000
_cell.length_b   1.000
_cell.length_c   1.000
_cell.angle_alpha   90.00
_cell.angle_beta   90.00
_cell.angle_gamma   90.00
#
_symmetry.space_group_name_H-M   'P 1'
#
loop_
_entity.id
_entity.type
_entity.pdbx_description
1 polymer ?
#
loop_
_entity_poly.entity_id
_entity_poly.type
_entity_poly.pdbx_seq_one_letter_code
_entity_poly.pdbx_strand_id
1 'polypeptide(L)'
;MATVIKSPTHYEPDHRLSLFLGGSIDMGSAPLWQKKLAEDLADYDDLVILDPRRDDWDSSWSQDPTPGTQFYEQVDWELNRQDEADLIVYYFAADSKAPITLLELGLFLGSNILVCCPPSFYRYGNVKMVCRRYGIDMVESYDAMVSKLRETLDWEFDRADI
;
A
#
# COMPACT_ATOMS: atom_id res chain seq x y z
N MET A 1 -15.04 -9.75 9.02
CA MET A 1 -13.82 -8.98 9.26
C MET A 1 -12.96 -8.97 8.00
N ALA A 2 -12.32 -7.84 7.71
CA ALA A 2 -11.40 -7.76 6.58
C ALA A 2 -10.37 -8.90 6.60
N THR A 3 -10.07 -9.43 5.41
CA THR A 3 -9.10 -10.52 5.25
C THR A 3 -7.73 -9.93 4.95
N VAL A 4 -6.71 -10.23 5.75
CA VAL A 4 -5.34 -9.78 5.50
C VAL A 4 -4.55 -10.90 4.84
N ILE A 5 -3.95 -10.63 3.69
CA ILE A 5 -3.07 -11.54 2.95
C ILE A 5 -1.68 -10.93 2.91
N LYS A 6 -0.73 -11.61 3.52
CA LYS A 6 0.66 -11.17 3.59
C LYS A 6 1.55 -11.86 2.56
N SER A 7 2.52 -11.11 2.05
CA SER A 7 3.59 -11.69 1.23
C SER A 7 4.31 -12.84 1.97
N PRO A 8 4.64 -13.95 1.34
CA PRO A 8 4.46 -14.29 -0.08
C PRO A 8 3.20 -15.13 -0.36
N THR A 9 2.19 -15.07 0.51
CA THR A 9 0.97 -15.88 0.37
C THR A 9 0.30 -15.62 -0.98
N HIS A 10 -0.04 -16.70 -1.67
CA HIS A 10 -0.76 -16.61 -2.94
C HIS A 10 -2.14 -15.97 -2.74
N TYR A 11 -2.52 -15.11 -3.67
CA TYR A 11 -3.83 -14.48 -3.75
C TYR A 11 -4.35 -14.54 -5.18
N GLU A 12 -5.61 -14.93 -5.33
CA GLU A 12 -6.35 -14.80 -6.58
C GLU A 12 -7.48 -13.80 -6.36
N PRO A 13 -7.60 -12.77 -7.20
CA PRO A 13 -8.71 -11.82 -7.12
C PRO A 13 -10.06 -12.52 -7.17
N ASP A 14 -10.97 -12.13 -6.30
CA ASP A 14 -12.34 -12.61 -6.25
C ASP A 14 -13.34 -11.43 -6.31
N HIS A 15 -14.55 -11.61 -5.81
CA HIS A 15 -15.59 -10.57 -5.84
C HIS A 15 -15.40 -9.47 -4.78
N ARG A 16 -14.45 -9.65 -3.85
CA ARG A 16 -14.19 -8.69 -2.77
C ARG A 16 -13.30 -7.55 -3.25
N LEU A 17 -13.48 -6.39 -2.64
CA LEU A 17 -12.61 -5.25 -2.89
C LEU A 17 -11.19 -5.49 -2.34
N SER A 18 -10.19 -5.20 -3.11
CA SER A 18 -8.79 -5.41 -2.71
C SER A 18 -8.04 -4.08 -2.53
N LEU A 19 -7.33 -3.96 -1.39
CA LEU A 19 -6.53 -2.81 -1.00
C LEU A 19 -5.07 -3.21 -0.81
N PHE A 20 -4.17 -2.70 -1.64
CA PHE A 20 -2.72 -2.91 -1.47
C PHE A 20 -2.11 -1.83 -0.56
N LEU A 21 -1.25 -2.26 0.37
CA LEU A 21 -0.56 -1.38 1.32
C LEU A 21 0.89 -1.14 0.92
N GLY A 22 1.12 -0.16 0.05
CA GLY A 22 2.47 0.29 -0.30
C GLY A 22 3.00 1.33 0.68
N GLY A 23 4.29 1.32 0.97
CA GLY A 23 4.84 2.38 1.80
C GLY A 23 6.10 2.02 2.57
N SER A 24 6.46 2.93 3.46
CA SER A 24 7.70 2.86 4.22
C SER A 24 7.77 1.59 5.06
N ILE A 25 8.82 0.81 4.85
CA ILE A 25 9.16 -0.38 5.66
C ILE A 25 10.50 -0.15 6.37
N ASP A 26 11.44 0.55 5.74
CA ASP A 26 12.78 0.92 6.25
C ASP A 26 13.51 -0.26 6.91
N MET A 27 13.54 -1.40 6.24
CA MET A 27 14.18 -2.64 6.71
C MET A 27 13.68 -3.08 8.12
N GLY A 28 12.40 -2.84 8.41
CA GLY A 28 11.77 -3.21 9.67
C GLY A 28 11.82 -2.14 10.76
N SER A 29 12.46 -0.99 10.53
CA SER A 29 12.55 0.10 11.51
C SER A 29 11.37 1.08 11.45
N ALA A 30 10.61 1.10 10.35
CA ALA A 30 9.42 1.93 10.23
C ALA A 30 8.29 1.47 11.15
N PRO A 31 7.39 2.38 11.59
CA PRO A 31 6.21 2.00 12.35
C PRO A 31 5.38 0.91 11.67
N LEU A 32 4.72 0.07 12.44
CA LEU A 32 3.81 -1.00 11.97
C LEU A 32 2.47 -0.41 11.50
N TRP A 33 2.52 0.56 10.60
CA TRP A 33 1.32 1.24 10.12
C TRP A 33 0.36 0.31 9.35
N GLN A 34 0.89 -0.71 8.65
CA GLN A 34 0.08 -1.69 7.93
C GLN A 34 -0.83 -2.48 8.89
N LYS A 35 -0.25 -2.95 10.00
CA LYS A 35 -1.00 -3.66 11.02
C LYS A 35 -2.10 -2.79 11.62
N LYS A 36 -1.74 -1.55 11.99
CA LYS A 36 -2.70 -0.59 12.53
C LYS A 36 -3.82 -0.30 11.54
N LEU A 37 -3.49 -0.11 10.27
CA LEU A 37 -4.51 0.15 9.24
C LEU A 37 -5.44 -1.04 9.04
N ALA A 38 -4.91 -2.27 9.05
CA ALA A 38 -5.73 -3.47 8.98
C ALA A 38 -6.69 -3.59 10.17
N GLU A 39 -6.26 -3.21 11.37
CA GLU A 39 -7.12 -3.14 12.56
C GLU A 39 -8.19 -2.04 12.42
N ASP A 40 -7.81 -0.85 11.93
CA ASP A 40 -8.73 0.28 11.73
C ASP A 40 -9.78 0.04 10.61
N LEU A 41 -9.55 -0.93 9.71
CA LEU A 41 -10.46 -1.31 8.63
C LEU A 41 -11.08 -2.71 8.83
N ALA A 42 -10.94 -3.30 10.01
CA ALA A 42 -11.35 -4.68 10.26
C ALA A 42 -12.87 -4.92 10.16
N ASP A 43 -13.67 -3.88 10.24
CA ASP A 43 -15.13 -3.92 10.15
C ASP A 43 -15.69 -4.10 8.72
N TYR A 44 -14.84 -4.01 7.68
CA TYR A 44 -15.24 -4.26 6.29
C TYR A 44 -15.11 -5.75 5.95
N ASP A 45 -16.22 -6.49 5.95
CA ASP A 45 -16.23 -7.95 5.75
C ASP A 45 -15.76 -8.39 4.35
N ASP A 46 -16.11 -7.63 3.32
CA ASP A 46 -15.76 -7.91 1.92
C ASP A 46 -14.52 -7.13 1.44
N LEU A 47 -13.60 -6.80 2.37
CA LEU A 47 -12.33 -6.19 2.07
C LEU A 47 -11.18 -7.20 2.19
N VAL A 48 -10.33 -7.27 1.16
CA VAL A 48 -9.04 -7.97 1.18
C VAL A 48 -7.92 -6.95 1.25
N ILE A 49 -7.11 -7.05 2.29
CA ILE A 49 -5.93 -6.20 2.50
C ILE A 49 -4.69 -6.98 2.09
N LEU A 50 -3.97 -6.46 1.09
CA LEU A 50 -2.75 -7.04 0.55
C LEU A 50 -1.55 -6.36 1.19
N ASP A 51 -0.93 -7.02 2.17
CA ASP A 51 0.16 -6.48 2.99
C ASP A 51 1.52 -7.06 2.54
N PRO A 52 2.40 -6.24 1.92
CA PRO A 52 3.71 -6.70 1.48
C PRO A 52 4.69 -6.95 2.62
N ARG A 53 4.39 -6.50 3.84
CA ARG A 53 5.30 -6.62 4.97
C ARG A 53 5.37 -8.07 5.47
N ARG A 54 6.52 -8.70 5.28
CA ARG A 54 6.78 -10.06 5.77
C ARG A 54 7.12 -10.04 7.25
N ASP A 55 6.64 -11.06 7.98
CA ASP A 55 6.99 -11.26 9.39
C ASP A 55 8.37 -11.91 9.53
N ASP A 56 8.83 -12.62 8.49
CA ASP A 56 10.12 -13.33 8.43
C ASP A 56 11.21 -12.54 7.68
N TRP A 57 11.04 -11.21 7.52
CA TRP A 57 12.01 -10.38 6.82
C TRP A 57 13.38 -10.44 7.49
N ASP A 58 14.41 -10.71 6.67
CA ASP A 58 15.81 -10.71 7.07
C ASP A 58 16.58 -9.67 6.24
N SER A 59 17.14 -8.65 6.90
CA SER A 59 17.88 -7.57 6.24
C SER A 59 19.18 -8.04 5.56
N SER A 60 19.64 -9.27 5.84
CA SER A 60 20.80 -9.88 5.18
C SER A 60 20.47 -10.46 3.79
N TRP A 61 19.20 -10.53 3.41
CA TRP A 61 18.83 -11.04 2.10
C TRP A 61 19.41 -10.18 0.98
N SER A 62 20.06 -10.86 0.03
CA SER A 62 20.60 -10.21 -1.16
C SER A 62 19.49 -9.68 -2.07
N GLN A 63 19.73 -8.53 -2.69
CA GLN A 63 18.86 -7.98 -3.74
C GLN A 63 19.11 -8.67 -5.10
N ASP A 64 19.04 -9.99 -5.10
CA ASP A 64 19.26 -10.81 -6.30
C ASP A 64 17.93 -11.01 -7.06
N PRO A 65 17.78 -10.42 -8.26
CA PRO A 65 16.55 -10.51 -9.05
C PRO A 65 16.40 -11.84 -9.81
N THR A 66 17.26 -12.83 -9.55
CA THR A 66 17.17 -14.13 -10.21
C THR A 66 15.91 -14.88 -9.77
N PRO A 67 15.09 -15.42 -10.70
CA PRO A 67 13.92 -16.22 -10.34
C PRO A 67 14.25 -17.34 -9.34
N GLY A 68 13.41 -17.48 -8.31
CA GLY A 68 13.56 -18.44 -7.23
C GLY A 68 14.28 -17.92 -5.99
N THR A 69 14.84 -16.70 -6.01
CA THR A 69 15.36 -16.04 -4.80
C THR A 69 14.24 -15.45 -3.96
N GLN A 70 14.50 -15.24 -2.67
CA GLN A 70 13.53 -14.57 -1.76
C GLN A 70 13.25 -13.13 -2.17
N PHE A 71 14.26 -12.42 -2.66
CA PHE A 71 14.10 -11.07 -3.17
C PHE A 71 13.19 -11.04 -4.40
N TYR A 72 13.43 -11.93 -5.38
CA TYR A 72 12.57 -12.05 -6.55
C TYR A 72 11.12 -12.33 -6.16
N GLU A 73 10.89 -13.31 -5.28
CA GLU A 73 9.56 -13.69 -4.80
C GLU A 73 8.83 -12.50 -4.16
N GLN A 74 9.54 -11.71 -3.35
CA GLN A 74 8.97 -10.54 -2.69
C GLN A 74 8.57 -9.46 -3.70
N VAL A 75 9.49 -9.08 -4.59
CA VAL A 75 9.25 -8.01 -5.58
C VAL A 75 8.18 -8.42 -6.58
N ASP A 76 8.23 -9.68 -7.06
CA ASP A 76 7.23 -10.21 -7.98
C ASP A 76 5.84 -10.22 -7.35
N TRP A 77 5.74 -10.63 -6.08
CA TRP A 77 4.49 -10.57 -5.33
C TRP A 77 3.95 -9.13 -5.21
N GLU A 78 4.81 -8.19 -4.83
CA GLU A 78 4.43 -6.77 -4.70
C GLU A 78 3.93 -6.18 -6.03
N LEU A 79 4.64 -6.40 -7.12
CA LEU A 79 4.25 -5.90 -8.43
C LEU A 79 2.92 -6.50 -8.90
N ASN A 80 2.77 -7.83 -8.78
CA ASN A 80 1.53 -8.50 -9.17
C ASN A 80 0.33 -8.03 -8.32
N ARG A 81 0.51 -7.89 -7.01
CA ARG A 81 -0.59 -7.43 -6.13
C ARG A 81 -0.99 -5.98 -6.42
N GLN A 82 -0.04 -5.12 -6.77
CA GLN A 82 -0.35 -3.76 -7.18
C GLN A 82 -1.08 -3.70 -8.53
N ASP A 83 -0.70 -4.54 -9.49
CA ASP A 83 -1.41 -4.64 -10.76
C ASP A 83 -2.87 -5.09 -10.61
N GLU A 84 -3.13 -5.95 -9.64
CA GLU A 84 -4.45 -6.57 -9.43
C GLU A 84 -5.35 -5.80 -8.45
N ALA A 85 -4.78 -4.96 -7.59
CA ALA A 85 -5.52 -4.28 -6.54
C ALA A 85 -6.53 -3.27 -7.09
N ASP A 86 -7.73 -3.24 -6.51
CA ASP A 86 -8.76 -2.24 -6.83
C ASP A 86 -8.38 -0.85 -6.31
N LEU A 87 -7.66 -0.81 -5.19
CA LEU A 87 -7.19 0.42 -4.55
C LEU A 87 -5.77 0.21 -4.01
N ILE A 88 -4.91 1.20 -4.19
CA ILE A 88 -3.55 1.23 -3.64
C ILE A 88 -3.44 2.40 -2.69
N VAL A 89 -2.91 2.18 -1.48
CA VAL A 89 -2.48 3.25 -0.60
C VAL A 89 -0.95 3.27 -0.55
N TYR A 90 -0.37 4.46 -0.71
CA TYR A 90 1.05 4.68 -0.46
C TYR A 90 1.23 5.57 0.76
N TYR A 91 1.88 5.02 1.79
CA TYR A 91 2.16 5.71 3.05
C TYR A 91 3.65 6.04 3.16
N PHE A 92 3.95 7.34 3.26
CA PHE A 92 5.30 7.85 3.49
C PHE A 92 5.45 8.26 4.96
N ALA A 93 6.32 7.57 5.70
CA ALA A 93 6.65 7.98 7.07
C ALA A 93 7.61 9.19 7.07
N ALA A 94 7.46 10.09 8.03
CA ALA A 94 8.21 11.35 8.10
C ALA A 94 9.73 11.16 8.03
N ASP A 95 10.26 10.17 8.74
CA ASP A 95 11.69 9.88 8.86
C ASP A 95 12.21 8.85 7.84
N SER A 96 11.34 8.36 6.97
CA SER A 96 11.66 7.37 5.96
C SER A 96 12.19 8.01 4.68
N LYS A 97 12.98 7.27 3.92
CA LYS A 97 13.35 7.62 2.55
C LYS A 97 12.43 7.00 1.50
N ALA A 98 11.95 5.80 1.76
CA ALA A 98 11.00 5.06 0.94
C ALA A 98 11.29 5.12 -0.58
N PRO A 99 12.50 4.78 -1.05
CA PRO A 99 12.87 4.93 -2.46
C PRO A 99 12.04 4.02 -3.37
N ILE A 100 11.70 2.82 -2.90
CA ILE A 100 10.88 1.86 -3.67
C ILE A 100 9.43 2.33 -3.74
N THR A 101 8.88 2.87 -2.66
CA THR A 101 7.53 3.46 -2.68
C THR A 101 7.44 4.62 -3.66
N LEU A 102 8.48 5.46 -3.76
CA LEU A 102 8.56 6.52 -4.76
C LEU A 102 8.58 5.97 -6.19
N LEU A 103 9.34 4.90 -6.44
CA LEU A 103 9.39 4.21 -7.73
C LEU A 103 8.02 3.64 -8.11
N GLU A 104 7.37 2.94 -7.18
CA GLU A 104 6.09 2.30 -7.39
C GLU A 104 4.96 3.31 -7.60
N LEU A 105 4.96 4.43 -6.86
CA LEU A 105 4.02 5.53 -7.10
C LEU A 105 4.10 6.01 -8.56
N GLY A 106 5.29 6.18 -9.11
CA GLY A 106 5.47 6.55 -10.51
C GLY A 106 5.03 5.46 -11.49
N LEU A 107 5.24 4.20 -11.14
CA LEU A 107 4.91 3.05 -11.97
C LEU A 107 3.39 2.83 -12.10
N PHE A 108 2.64 3.03 -11.00
CA PHE A 108 1.21 2.71 -10.92
C PHE A 108 0.29 3.93 -11.02
N LEU A 109 0.74 5.05 -11.60
CA LEU A 109 -0.04 6.29 -11.75
C LEU A 109 -1.41 6.11 -12.42
N GLY A 110 -1.58 5.08 -13.23
CA GLY A 110 -2.86 4.75 -13.88
C GLY A 110 -3.86 4.00 -13.00
N SER A 111 -3.46 3.60 -11.80
CA SER A 111 -4.29 2.86 -10.85
C SER A 111 -5.07 3.82 -9.93
N ASN A 112 -6.01 3.26 -9.18
CA ASN A 112 -6.73 4.01 -8.15
C ASN A 112 -5.87 4.12 -6.88
N ILE A 113 -5.31 5.31 -6.61
CA ILE A 113 -4.28 5.52 -5.59
C ILE A 113 -4.74 6.59 -4.60
N LEU A 114 -4.51 6.31 -3.31
CA LEU A 114 -4.47 7.32 -2.25
C LEU A 114 -3.04 7.43 -1.72
N VAL A 115 -2.52 8.65 -1.62
CA VAL A 115 -1.20 8.92 -1.05
C VAL A 115 -1.33 9.58 0.32
N CYS A 116 -0.63 9.07 1.31
CA CYS A 116 -0.41 9.72 2.60
C CYS A 116 1.05 10.14 2.70
N CYS A 117 1.29 11.46 2.70
CA CYS A 117 2.65 12.01 2.75
C CYS A 117 2.68 13.24 3.68
N PRO A 118 3.35 13.16 4.84
CA PRO A 118 3.43 14.29 5.75
C PRO A 118 4.36 15.38 5.17
N PRO A 119 4.12 16.67 5.50
CA PRO A 119 4.95 17.79 5.00
C PRO A 119 6.43 17.68 5.37
N SER A 120 6.76 16.94 6.43
CA SER A 120 8.15 16.70 6.89
C SER A 120 8.90 15.62 6.09
N PHE A 121 8.21 14.86 5.23
CA PHE A 121 8.89 13.89 4.36
C PHE A 121 9.83 14.60 3.39
N TYR A 122 11.07 14.12 3.27
CA TYR A 122 12.15 14.83 2.55
C TYR A 122 11.85 15.09 1.05
N ARG A 123 10.96 14.31 0.44
CA ARG A 123 10.51 14.50 -0.96
C ARG A 123 9.04 14.89 -1.06
N TYR A 124 8.47 15.44 0.00
CA TYR A 124 7.08 15.90 0.03
C TYR A 124 6.70 16.75 -1.19
N GLY A 125 7.53 17.73 -1.56
CA GLY A 125 7.25 18.60 -2.70
C GLY A 125 7.14 17.83 -4.02
N ASN A 126 8.01 16.85 -4.26
CA ASN A 126 7.95 16.00 -5.45
C ASN A 126 6.68 15.18 -5.47
N VAL A 127 6.34 14.51 -4.35
CA VAL A 127 5.13 13.70 -4.21
C VAL A 127 3.88 14.55 -4.44
N LYS A 128 3.81 15.71 -3.81
CA LYS A 128 2.67 16.64 -3.94
C LYS A 128 2.46 17.11 -5.38
N MET A 129 3.53 17.43 -6.09
CA MET A 129 3.44 17.86 -7.49
C MET A 129 3.00 16.74 -8.43
N VAL A 130 3.48 15.51 -8.21
CA VAL A 130 3.04 14.34 -8.98
C VAL A 130 1.56 14.07 -8.73
N CYS A 131 1.13 14.02 -7.49
CA CYS A 131 -0.27 13.80 -7.14
C CYS A 131 -1.19 14.88 -7.75
N ARG A 132 -0.79 16.14 -7.66
CA ARG A 132 -1.55 17.25 -8.26
C ARG A 132 -1.66 17.12 -9.78
N ARG A 133 -0.57 16.78 -10.46
CA ARG A 133 -0.54 16.67 -11.92
C ARG A 133 -1.41 15.54 -12.44
N TYR A 134 -1.41 14.41 -11.74
CA TYR A 134 -2.09 13.18 -12.18
C TYR A 134 -3.43 12.95 -11.48
N GLY A 135 -3.93 13.93 -10.73
CA GLY A 135 -5.24 13.86 -10.09
C GLY A 135 -5.33 12.78 -9.00
N ILE A 136 -4.24 12.53 -8.29
CA ILE A 136 -4.17 11.55 -7.21
C ILE A 136 -4.52 12.24 -5.89
N ASP A 137 -5.45 11.66 -5.14
CA ASP A 137 -5.80 12.13 -3.80
C ASP A 137 -4.60 11.96 -2.85
N MET A 138 -4.25 13.04 -2.15
CA MET A 138 -3.17 13.07 -1.20
C MET A 138 -3.62 13.67 0.12
N VAL A 139 -3.32 12.98 1.21
CA VAL A 139 -3.52 13.42 2.59
C VAL A 139 -2.19 13.51 3.32
N GLU A 140 -2.14 14.21 4.46
CA GLU A 140 -0.88 14.57 5.12
C GLU A 140 -0.71 13.92 6.49
N SER A 141 -1.70 13.13 6.96
CA SER A 141 -1.64 12.42 8.23
C SER A 141 -2.27 11.03 8.15
N TYR A 142 -1.88 10.17 9.07
CA TYR A 142 -2.47 8.84 9.21
C TYR A 142 -3.98 8.90 9.43
N ASP A 143 -4.46 9.76 10.33
CA ASP A 143 -5.89 9.87 10.63
C ASP A 143 -6.69 10.36 9.41
N ALA A 144 -6.13 11.30 8.64
CA ALA A 144 -6.75 11.75 7.39
C ALA A 144 -6.76 10.63 6.33
N MET A 145 -5.74 9.79 6.30
CA MET A 145 -5.68 8.61 5.42
C MET A 145 -6.80 7.62 5.77
N VAL A 146 -6.96 7.27 7.03
CA VAL A 146 -8.02 6.36 7.47
C VAL A 146 -9.40 6.92 7.12
N SER A 147 -9.64 8.20 7.40
CA SER A 147 -10.92 8.86 7.07
C SER A 147 -11.21 8.82 5.56
N LYS A 148 -10.20 9.09 4.74
CA LYS A 148 -10.38 9.09 3.28
C LYS A 148 -10.57 7.68 2.72
N LEU A 149 -9.87 6.68 3.27
CA LEU A 149 -10.08 5.30 2.89
C LEU A 149 -11.49 4.83 3.24
N ARG A 150 -11.98 5.13 4.44
CA ARG A 150 -13.36 4.79 4.82
C ARG A 150 -14.38 5.44 3.89
N GLU A 151 -14.26 6.71 3.60
CA GLU A 151 -15.12 7.40 2.65
C GLU A 151 -15.13 6.70 1.27
N THR A 152 -13.97 6.31 0.77
CA THR A 152 -13.84 5.60 -0.50
C THR A 152 -14.45 4.20 -0.45
N LEU A 153 -14.17 3.44 0.60
CA LEU A 153 -14.69 2.08 0.77
C LEU A 153 -16.22 2.09 0.93
N ASP A 154 -16.76 2.97 1.75
CA ASP A 154 -18.21 3.11 1.94
C ASP A 154 -18.91 3.40 0.61
N TRP A 155 -18.35 4.27 -0.21
CA TRP A 155 -18.89 4.58 -1.53
C TRP A 155 -18.81 3.39 -2.49
N GLU A 156 -17.73 2.62 -2.50
CA GLU A 156 -17.58 1.44 -3.36
C GLU A 156 -18.54 0.32 -2.93
N PHE A 157 -18.71 0.08 -1.64
CA PHE A 157 -19.64 -0.93 -1.13
C PHE A 157 -21.10 -0.54 -1.37
N ASP A 158 -21.49 0.72 -1.18
CA ASP A 158 -22.84 1.21 -1.47
C ASP A 158 -23.20 1.05 -2.96
N ARG A 159 -22.22 1.16 -3.87
CA ARG A 159 -22.43 0.94 -5.30
C ARG A 159 -22.60 -0.51 -5.69
N ALA A 160 -21.96 -1.42 -4.97
CA ALA A 160 -22.05 -2.87 -5.25
C ALA A 160 -23.43 -3.45 -4.89
N ASP A 161 -24.17 -2.77 -4.01
CA ASP A 161 -25.51 -3.18 -3.55
C ASP A 161 -26.68 -2.71 -4.46
N ILE A 162 -26.38 -1.96 -5.55
CA ILE A 162 -27.36 -1.49 -6.53
C ILE A 162 -27.36 -2.37 -7.79
#